data_e1452c0436ce7fddf76ce831ecabc91b
#
_entry.id   e1452c0436ce7fddf76ce831ecabc91b
#
_cell.length_a   1.000
_cell.length_b   1.000
_cell.length_c   1.000
_cell.angle_alpha   90.00
_cell.angle_beta   90.00
_cell.angle_gamma   90.00
#
_symmetry.space_group_name_H-M   'P 1'
#
loop_
_entity.id
_entity.type
_entity.pdbx_description
1 polymer ?
#
loop_
_entity_poly.entity_id
_entity_poly.type
_entity_poly.pdbx_seq_one_letter_code
_entity_poly.pdbx_strand_id
1 'polypeptide(L)'
;ENTTAIDIGYETNTNIIGYYKYICILSENKLKQYNASGKLENELEVKINVPIYDAKGKYLVIGEKNSKKVYLICDNSIVWETEVEGNVSKIDVNENGYVSIILKGTTYKSVIVVYDAKGNELFKTYLSKTSAVDACISKDNKYLSFAEVNTTGTVIQSNIKTISRDKANQEPSQAIVYTYAANSNDLIINLKYHDKNKLICMYDNSIHLITNDIDENIMQLDENTKKADIELENYAIKATEQTTGLFSADTNIEIRNISNNKIIQYTVEGVAKNI
;
A
#
# COMPACT_ATOMS: atom_id res chain seq x y z
N GLU A 1 -11.75 -17.21 25.39
CA GLU A 1 -11.74 -16.56 24.06
C GLU A 1 -12.55 -17.41 23.09
N ASN A 2 -13.64 -16.87 22.56
CA ASN A 2 -14.41 -17.55 21.53
C ASN A 2 -13.72 -17.32 20.19
N THR A 3 -12.95 -18.28 19.73
CA THR A 3 -12.40 -18.28 18.37
C THR A 3 -13.40 -18.97 17.45
N THR A 4 -13.88 -18.26 16.44
CA THR A 4 -14.72 -18.83 15.38
C THR A 4 -13.79 -19.25 14.23
N ALA A 5 -13.77 -20.55 13.92
CA ALA A 5 -13.06 -21.06 12.76
C ALA A 5 -13.95 -20.95 11.53
N ILE A 6 -13.39 -20.39 10.45
CA ILE A 6 -14.02 -20.39 9.13
C ILE A 6 -13.36 -21.51 8.33
N ASP A 7 -14.12 -22.51 7.95
CA ASP A 7 -13.64 -23.55 7.02
C ASP A 7 -13.69 -22.99 5.59
N ILE A 8 -12.52 -22.72 5.04
CA ILE A 8 -12.37 -22.17 3.67
C ILE A 8 -12.13 -23.23 2.61
N GLY A 9 -12.09 -24.52 3.01
CA GLY A 9 -11.65 -25.60 2.14
C GLY A 9 -10.15 -25.50 1.79
N TYR A 10 -9.63 -26.53 1.13
CA TYR A 10 -8.25 -26.51 0.62
C TYR A 10 -8.25 -26.07 -0.84
N GLU A 11 -7.96 -24.78 -1.07
CA GLU A 11 -7.78 -24.23 -2.40
C GLU A 11 -6.34 -23.66 -2.51
N THR A 12 -5.65 -24.01 -3.59
CA THR A 12 -4.23 -23.69 -3.77
C THR A 12 -3.92 -22.20 -3.98
N ASN A 13 -4.93 -21.39 -4.35
CA ASN A 13 -4.79 -19.97 -4.68
C ASN A 13 -5.73 -19.07 -3.88
N THR A 14 -5.93 -19.38 -2.60
CA THR A 14 -6.79 -18.58 -1.72
C THR A 14 -6.04 -17.37 -1.16
N ASN A 15 -6.61 -16.19 -1.34
CA ASN A 15 -6.12 -14.96 -0.71
C ASN A 15 -7.10 -14.52 0.38
N ILE A 16 -6.58 -14.29 1.58
CA ILE A 16 -7.36 -13.83 2.74
C ILE A 16 -7.05 -12.34 2.93
N ILE A 17 -8.08 -11.52 2.94
CA ILE A 17 -7.99 -10.06 3.01
C ILE A 17 -8.84 -9.57 4.18
N GLY A 18 -8.21 -8.88 5.14
CA GLY A 18 -8.94 -8.11 6.15
C GLY A 18 -9.46 -6.82 5.53
N TYR A 19 -10.76 -6.61 5.58
CA TYR A 19 -11.38 -5.47 4.91
C TYR A 19 -12.62 -4.97 5.67
N TYR A 20 -12.57 -3.73 6.12
CA TYR A 20 -13.68 -3.08 6.82
C TYR A 20 -14.15 -3.89 8.04
N LYS A 21 -15.33 -4.51 7.96
CA LYS A 21 -15.92 -5.39 8.97
C LYS A 21 -15.89 -6.87 8.57
N TYR A 22 -15.23 -7.17 7.46
CA TYR A 22 -15.21 -8.51 6.86
C TYR A 22 -13.83 -9.16 6.92
N ILE A 23 -13.85 -10.48 6.95
CA ILE A 23 -12.77 -11.34 6.48
C ILE A 23 -13.15 -11.76 5.07
N CYS A 24 -12.40 -11.30 4.08
CA CYS A 24 -12.66 -11.61 2.68
C CYS A 24 -11.78 -12.75 2.20
N ILE A 25 -12.36 -13.64 1.41
CA ILE A 25 -11.66 -14.76 0.76
C ILE A 25 -11.84 -14.58 -0.73
N LEU A 26 -10.72 -14.37 -1.44
CA LEU A 26 -10.69 -14.31 -2.89
C LEU A 26 -10.15 -15.62 -3.44
N SER A 27 -11.02 -16.38 -4.11
CA SER A 27 -10.71 -17.63 -4.78
C SER A 27 -11.68 -17.85 -5.93
N GLU A 28 -11.29 -18.62 -6.96
CA GLU A 28 -12.13 -19.01 -8.08
C GLU A 28 -12.95 -17.88 -8.72
N ASN A 29 -12.35 -16.69 -8.87
CA ASN A 29 -13.02 -15.48 -9.39
C ASN A 29 -14.16 -14.95 -8.51
N LYS A 30 -14.18 -15.30 -7.21
CA LYS A 30 -15.17 -14.84 -6.25
C LYS A 30 -14.52 -14.23 -5.02
N LEU A 31 -15.06 -13.10 -4.60
CA LEU A 31 -14.74 -12.48 -3.32
C LEU A 31 -15.87 -12.80 -2.34
N LYS A 32 -15.63 -13.72 -1.44
CA LYS A 32 -16.55 -14.09 -0.35
C LYS A 32 -16.27 -13.22 0.86
N GLN A 33 -17.30 -12.60 1.43
CA GLN A 33 -17.19 -11.70 2.59
C GLN A 33 -17.86 -12.33 3.82
N TYR A 34 -17.04 -12.65 4.82
CA TYR A 34 -17.49 -13.24 6.08
C TYR A 34 -17.45 -12.18 7.19
N ASN A 35 -18.44 -12.20 8.07
CA ASN A 35 -18.42 -11.37 9.28
C ASN A 35 -17.54 -11.99 10.38
N ALA A 36 -17.38 -11.27 11.49
CA ALA A 36 -16.58 -11.71 12.63
C ALA A 36 -17.05 -13.02 13.28
N SER A 37 -18.30 -13.44 13.05
CA SER A 37 -18.83 -14.73 13.52
C SER A 37 -18.63 -15.89 12.53
N GLY A 38 -17.91 -15.63 11.42
CA GLY A 38 -17.65 -16.63 10.39
C GLY A 38 -18.81 -16.92 9.43
N LYS A 39 -19.87 -16.10 9.48
CA LYS A 39 -21.02 -16.25 8.58
C LYS A 39 -20.73 -15.56 7.26
N LEU A 40 -20.95 -16.25 6.13
CA LEU A 40 -20.92 -15.64 4.80
C LEU A 40 -22.08 -14.62 4.68
N GLU A 41 -21.73 -13.37 4.41
CA GLU A 41 -22.71 -12.29 4.25
C GLU A 41 -22.89 -11.88 2.79
N ASN A 42 -21.85 -12.01 1.98
CA ASN A 42 -21.90 -11.58 0.59
C ASN A 42 -20.89 -12.32 -0.28
N GLU A 43 -21.16 -12.40 -1.57
CA GLU A 43 -20.29 -12.96 -2.60
C GLU A 43 -20.32 -12.05 -3.83
N LEU A 44 -19.14 -11.63 -4.30
CA LEU A 44 -18.96 -10.78 -5.48
C LEU A 44 -18.17 -11.56 -6.53
N GLU A 45 -18.52 -11.39 -7.79
CA GLU A 45 -17.74 -11.92 -8.91
C GLU A 45 -16.57 -10.97 -9.21
N VAL A 46 -15.35 -11.43 -8.91
CA VAL A 46 -14.10 -10.69 -9.11
C VAL A 46 -13.13 -11.57 -9.88
N LYS A 47 -13.07 -11.36 -11.20
CA LYS A 47 -12.28 -12.20 -12.13
C LYS A 47 -10.80 -11.83 -12.10
N ILE A 48 -10.09 -12.28 -11.07
CA ILE A 48 -8.67 -12.03 -10.83
C ILE A 48 -7.98 -13.30 -10.36
N ASN A 49 -6.84 -13.66 -10.99
CA ASN A 49 -6.06 -14.84 -10.65
C ASN A 49 -4.88 -14.54 -9.71
N VAL A 50 -4.17 -13.45 -9.96
CA VAL A 50 -3.02 -13.03 -9.15
C VAL A 50 -3.30 -11.64 -8.59
N PRO A 51 -4.01 -11.55 -7.45
CA PRO A 51 -4.43 -10.28 -6.91
C PRO A 51 -3.28 -9.48 -6.31
N ILE A 52 -3.34 -8.18 -6.54
CA ILE A 52 -2.77 -7.17 -5.66
C ILE A 52 -3.93 -6.33 -5.15
N TYR A 53 -3.86 -5.90 -3.92
CA TYR A 53 -4.97 -5.17 -3.31
C TYR A 53 -4.48 -4.15 -2.29
N ASP A 54 -5.33 -3.18 -2.02
CA ASP A 54 -5.23 -2.28 -0.89
C ASP A 54 -6.62 -1.96 -0.35
N ALA A 55 -6.73 -1.74 0.97
CA ALA A 55 -8.01 -1.53 1.63
C ALA A 55 -7.94 -0.37 2.62
N LYS A 56 -8.91 0.55 2.52
CA LYS A 56 -9.01 1.68 3.45
C LYS A 56 -10.46 1.98 3.79
N GLY A 57 -10.76 1.96 5.11
CA GLY A 57 -12.14 2.13 5.56
C GLY A 57 -13.08 1.13 4.88
N LYS A 58 -14.10 1.65 4.20
CA LYS A 58 -15.09 0.83 3.47
C LYS A 58 -14.74 0.54 2.01
N TYR A 59 -13.54 0.92 1.57
CA TYR A 59 -13.08 0.70 0.20
C TYR A 59 -12.02 -0.38 0.14
N LEU A 60 -12.12 -1.23 -0.87
CA LEU A 60 -11.15 -2.25 -1.24
C LEU A 60 -10.90 -2.14 -2.74
N VAL A 61 -9.68 -1.87 -3.14
CA VAL A 61 -9.26 -1.93 -4.53
C VAL A 61 -8.53 -3.25 -4.78
N ILE A 62 -8.90 -3.95 -5.85
CA ILE A 62 -8.25 -5.20 -6.26
C ILE A 62 -7.83 -5.06 -7.72
N GLY A 63 -6.56 -5.26 -8.00
CA GLY A 63 -6.01 -5.34 -9.34
C GLY A 63 -5.41 -6.69 -9.63
N GLU A 64 -5.30 -7.05 -10.90
CA GLU A 64 -4.58 -8.23 -11.33
C GLU A 64 -3.12 -7.88 -11.65
N LYS A 65 -2.19 -8.48 -10.91
CA LYS A 65 -0.76 -8.24 -11.07
C LYS A 65 -0.30 -8.58 -12.49
N ASN A 66 0.44 -7.68 -13.11
CA ASN A 66 0.93 -7.80 -14.49
C ASN A 66 -0.20 -7.95 -15.53
N SER A 67 -1.40 -7.52 -15.24
CA SER A 67 -2.56 -7.46 -16.11
C SER A 67 -3.18 -6.05 -16.05
N LYS A 68 -4.33 -5.85 -16.69
CA LYS A 68 -4.95 -4.53 -16.85
C LYS A 68 -6.20 -4.33 -15.99
N LYS A 69 -6.71 -5.40 -15.41
CA LYS A 69 -8.02 -5.38 -14.74
C LYS A 69 -7.95 -4.85 -13.32
N VAL A 70 -8.87 -3.95 -12.97
CA VAL A 70 -8.98 -3.34 -11.64
C VAL A 70 -10.45 -3.20 -11.24
N TYR A 71 -10.75 -3.49 -9.97
CA TYR A 71 -12.05 -3.32 -9.33
C TYR A 71 -11.93 -2.39 -8.13
N LEU A 72 -12.91 -1.52 -7.92
CA LEU A 72 -13.15 -0.87 -6.64
C LEU A 72 -14.43 -1.42 -6.02
N ILE A 73 -14.31 -1.84 -4.77
CA ILE A 73 -15.41 -2.38 -3.96
C ILE A 73 -15.64 -1.41 -2.80
N CYS A 74 -16.90 -1.12 -2.51
CA CYS A 74 -17.31 -0.34 -1.35
C CYS A 74 -18.31 -1.17 -0.53
N ASP A 75 -17.96 -1.49 0.71
CA ASP A 75 -18.73 -2.36 1.58
C ASP A 75 -18.97 -3.73 0.90
N ASN A 76 -20.14 -3.98 0.38
CA ASN A 76 -20.55 -5.25 -0.21
C ASN A 76 -20.89 -5.16 -1.71
N SER A 77 -20.41 -4.14 -2.41
CA SER A 77 -20.76 -3.89 -3.80
C SER A 77 -19.56 -3.47 -4.63
N ILE A 78 -19.46 -3.96 -5.86
CA ILE A 78 -18.52 -3.42 -6.85
C ILE A 78 -19.04 -2.04 -7.26
N VAL A 79 -18.22 -1.01 -7.03
CA VAL A 79 -18.54 0.38 -7.41
C VAL A 79 -18.23 0.59 -8.88
N TRP A 80 -17.06 0.12 -9.32
CA TRP A 80 -16.63 0.13 -10.70
C TRP A 80 -15.61 -0.96 -10.98
N GLU A 81 -15.51 -1.33 -12.23
CA GLU A 81 -14.43 -2.12 -12.81
C GLU A 81 -13.90 -1.42 -14.06
N THR A 82 -12.62 -1.57 -14.34
CA THR A 82 -12.00 -0.99 -15.53
C THR A 82 -10.81 -1.81 -16.01
N GLU A 83 -10.42 -1.58 -17.26
CA GLU A 83 -9.13 -2.01 -17.79
C GLU A 83 -8.25 -0.78 -18.03
N VAL A 84 -7.06 -0.79 -17.43
CA VAL A 84 -6.07 0.27 -17.57
C VAL A 84 -5.16 0.04 -18.78
N GLU A 85 -4.45 1.07 -19.25
CA GLU A 85 -3.65 1.01 -20.48
C GLU A 85 -2.38 0.16 -20.38
N GLY A 86 -1.85 -0.03 -19.17
CA GLY A 86 -0.62 -0.80 -18.90
C GLY A 86 -0.83 -1.91 -17.89
N ASN A 87 0.22 -2.62 -17.57
CA ASN A 87 0.18 -3.69 -16.58
C ASN A 87 0.21 -3.11 -15.16
N VAL A 88 -0.76 -3.49 -14.35
CA VAL A 88 -0.86 -3.08 -12.94
C VAL A 88 0.33 -3.61 -12.16
N SER A 89 1.05 -2.72 -11.50
CA SER A 89 2.25 -3.02 -10.71
C SER A 89 2.05 -2.76 -9.22
N LYS A 90 1.35 -1.69 -8.88
CA LYS A 90 1.00 -1.29 -7.50
C LYS A 90 -0.34 -0.57 -7.54
N ILE A 91 -1.11 -0.68 -6.49
CA ILE A 91 -2.38 0.04 -6.29
C ILE A 91 -2.47 0.54 -4.85
N ASP A 92 -3.19 1.63 -4.67
CA ASP A 92 -3.45 2.22 -3.36
C ASP A 92 -4.84 2.85 -3.39
N VAL A 93 -5.56 2.82 -2.27
CA VAL A 93 -6.87 3.46 -2.11
C VAL A 93 -6.90 4.29 -0.83
N ASN A 94 -7.41 5.51 -0.91
CA ASN A 94 -7.62 6.31 0.29
C ASN A 94 -9.01 6.08 0.92
N GLU A 95 -9.25 6.67 2.08
CA GLU A 95 -10.49 6.54 2.85
C GLU A 95 -11.75 7.06 2.12
N ASN A 96 -11.58 7.84 1.05
CA ASN A 96 -12.66 8.39 0.24
C ASN A 96 -12.89 7.61 -1.06
N GLY A 97 -12.16 6.50 -1.29
CA GLY A 97 -12.27 5.66 -2.47
C GLY A 97 -11.56 6.20 -3.71
N TYR A 98 -10.66 7.17 -3.56
CA TYR A 98 -9.77 7.59 -4.64
C TYR A 98 -8.64 6.57 -4.76
N VAL A 99 -8.32 6.19 -5.99
CA VAL A 99 -7.39 5.11 -6.30
C VAL A 99 -6.22 5.64 -7.11
N SER A 100 -5.01 5.30 -6.69
CA SER A 100 -3.80 5.46 -7.50
C SER A 100 -3.30 4.11 -8.00
N ILE A 101 -2.90 4.04 -9.27
CA ILE A 101 -2.43 2.82 -9.92
C ILE A 101 -1.12 3.11 -10.62
N ILE A 102 -0.08 2.34 -10.28
CA ILE A 102 1.19 2.36 -11.00
C ILE A 102 1.15 1.31 -12.10
N LEU A 103 1.37 1.74 -13.32
CA LEU A 103 1.38 0.91 -14.52
C LEU A 103 2.79 0.76 -15.08
N LYS A 104 3.09 -0.43 -15.58
CA LYS A 104 4.29 -0.79 -16.34
C LYS A 104 3.91 -1.36 -17.72
N GLY A 105 4.91 -1.62 -18.59
CA GLY A 105 4.65 -2.19 -19.89
C GLY A 105 4.03 -1.21 -20.91
N THR A 106 4.17 0.09 -20.66
CA THR A 106 3.87 1.18 -21.61
C THR A 106 5.16 1.66 -22.27
N THR A 107 5.10 2.72 -23.07
CA THR A 107 6.29 3.39 -23.65
C THR A 107 7.13 4.13 -22.60
N TYR A 108 6.56 4.37 -21.43
CA TYR A 108 7.21 5.00 -20.27
C TYR A 108 7.70 3.96 -19.28
N LYS A 109 8.70 4.30 -18.46
CA LYS A 109 9.16 3.42 -17.38
C LYS A 109 8.06 3.13 -16.37
N SER A 110 7.25 4.14 -16.07
CA SER A 110 6.03 4.00 -15.27
C SER A 110 5.01 5.05 -15.68
N VAL A 111 3.74 4.71 -15.54
CA VAL A 111 2.63 5.66 -15.60
C VAL A 111 1.88 5.54 -14.27
N ILE A 112 1.52 6.66 -13.66
CA ILE A 112 0.65 6.67 -12.50
C ILE A 112 -0.68 7.28 -12.94
N VAL A 113 -1.77 6.56 -12.76
CA VAL A 113 -3.12 7.03 -13.07
C VAL A 113 -3.92 7.15 -11.78
N VAL A 114 -4.73 8.19 -11.69
CA VAL A 114 -5.59 8.48 -10.53
C VAL A 114 -7.05 8.45 -10.95
N TYR A 115 -7.85 7.67 -10.21
CA TYR A 115 -9.30 7.59 -10.37
C TYR A 115 -10.01 8.15 -9.13
N ASP A 116 -11.18 8.76 -9.34
CA ASP A 116 -12.09 9.09 -8.24
C ASP A 116 -12.89 7.85 -7.78
N ALA A 117 -13.67 8.03 -6.71
CA ALA A 117 -14.50 6.97 -6.16
C ALA A 117 -15.61 6.47 -7.11
N LYS A 118 -15.88 7.17 -8.22
CA LYS A 118 -16.87 6.79 -9.22
C LYS A 118 -16.26 6.10 -10.45
N GLY A 119 -14.92 5.97 -10.48
CA GLY A 119 -14.20 5.39 -11.61
C GLY A 119 -13.88 6.37 -12.73
N ASN A 120 -14.03 7.67 -12.49
CA ASN A 120 -13.58 8.67 -13.46
C ASN A 120 -12.06 8.82 -13.35
N GLU A 121 -11.36 8.71 -14.47
CA GLU A 121 -9.95 9.03 -14.56
C GLU A 121 -9.76 10.54 -14.37
N LEU A 122 -8.97 10.93 -13.36
CA LEU A 122 -8.75 12.32 -13.02
C LEU A 122 -7.55 12.91 -13.76
N PHE A 123 -6.43 12.21 -13.73
CA PHE A 123 -5.21 12.58 -14.46
C PHE A 123 -4.22 11.41 -14.49
N LYS A 124 -3.21 11.54 -15.35
CA LYS A 124 -2.05 10.67 -15.44
C LYS A 124 -0.76 11.45 -15.28
N THR A 125 0.27 10.78 -14.74
CA THR A 125 1.64 11.29 -14.81
C THR A 125 2.56 10.23 -15.43
N TYR A 126 3.46 10.68 -16.29
CA TYR A 126 4.30 9.81 -17.12
C TYR A 126 5.77 9.95 -16.70
N LEU A 127 6.39 8.84 -16.31
CA LEU A 127 7.78 8.79 -15.89
C LEU A 127 8.63 8.12 -16.97
N SER A 128 9.41 8.92 -17.71
CA SER A 128 10.27 8.43 -18.79
C SER A 128 11.65 7.98 -18.32
N LYS A 129 12.18 8.60 -17.25
CA LYS A 129 13.55 8.38 -16.76
C LYS A 129 13.62 7.57 -15.47
N THR A 130 12.61 7.67 -14.65
CA THR A 130 12.52 7.05 -13.32
C THR A 130 11.42 5.98 -13.29
N SER A 131 11.49 5.06 -12.34
CA SER A 131 10.45 4.06 -12.09
C SER A 131 9.70 4.41 -10.81
N ALA A 132 8.37 4.46 -10.87
CA ALA A 132 7.54 4.61 -9.68
C ALA A 132 7.63 3.32 -8.84
N VAL A 133 7.74 3.50 -7.53
CA VAL A 133 7.82 2.42 -6.53
C VAL A 133 6.50 2.31 -5.79
N ASP A 134 5.97 3.44 -5.33
CA ASP A 134 4.71 3.53 -4.60
C ASP A 134 4.03 4.88 -4.84
N ALA A 135 2.72 4.95 -4.64
CA ALA A 135 1.95 6.18 -4.82
C ALA A 135 0.71 6.16 -3.92
N CYS A 136 0.44 7.28 -3.25
CA CYS A 136 -0.70 7.44 -2.36
C CYS A 136 -1.39 8.79 -2.55
N ILE A 137 -2.70 8.84 -2.24
CA ILE A 137 -3.52 10.04 -2.38
C ILE A 137 -3.81 10.62 -1.00
N SER A 138 -3.67 11.95 -0.87
CA SER A 138 -3.95 12.65 0.39
C SER A 138 -5.40 12.48 0.84
N LYS A 139 -5.63 12.56 2.17
CA LYS A 139 -6.96 12.39 2.78
C LYS A 139 -7.99 13.41 2.30
N ASP A 140 -7.55 14.58 1.85
CA ASP A 140 -8.43 15.61 1.27
C ASP A 140 -8.59 15.48 -0.25
N ASN A 141 -8.03 14.44 -0.86
CA ASN A 141 -8.07 14.11 -2.29
C ASN A 141 -7.44 15.18 -3.21
N LYS A 142 -6.60 16.07 -2.67
CA LYS A 142 -6.02 17.18 -3.44
C LYS A 142 -4.65 16.86 -4.01
N TYR A 143 -3.94 15.90 -3.42
CA TYR A 143 -2.56 15.61 -3.77
C TYR A 143 -2.34 14.13 -4.02
N LEU A 144 -1.53 13.84 -5.01
CA LEU A 144 -0.90 12.53 -5.23
C LEU A 144 0.57 12.66 -4.84
N SER A 145 1.03 11.89 -3.85
CA SER A 145 2.45 11.71 -3.60
C SER A 145 2.91 10.36 -4.11
N PHE A 146 4.09 10.32 -4.71
CA PHE A 146 4.67 9.08 -5.19
C PHE A 146 6.18 9.04 -4.95
N ALA A 147 6.67 7.85 -4.67
CA ALA A 147 8.08 7.54 -4.62
C ALA A 147 8.56 7.06 -5.99
N GLU A 148 9.69 7.58 -6.46
CA GLU A 148 10.34 7.15 -7.68
C GLU A 148 11.81 6.82 -7.45
N VAL A 149 12.36 5.93 -8.25
CA VAL A 149 13.77 5.57 -8.22
C VAL A 149 14.42 5.85 -9.57
N ASN A 150 15.58 6.49 -9.53
CA ASN A 150 16.48 6.65 -10.67
C ASN A 150 17.61 5.63 -10.58
N THR A 151 17.69 4.76 -11.58
CA THR A 151 18.71 3.71 -11.69
C THR A 151 19.68 3.94 -12.86
N THR A 152 19.68 5.13 -13.47
CA THR A 152 20.49 5.41 -14.67
C THR A 152 21.91 5.87 -14.35
N GLY A 153 22.19 6.22 -13.09
CA GLY A 153 23.51 6.64 -12.63
C GLY A 153 24.31 5.53 -11.94
N THR A 154 25.47 5.87 -11.40
CA THR A 154 26.29 4.98 -10.56
C THR A 154 25.75 4.86 -9.13
N VAL A 155 24.88 5.78 -8.73
CA VAL A 155 24.23 5.83 -7.42
C VAL A 155 22.72 5.75 -7.63
N ILE A 156 22.06 4.86 -6.87
CA ILE A 156 20.61 4.80 -6.86
C ILE A 156 20.08 6.00 -6.09
N GLN A 157 19.11 6.70 -6.69
CA GLN A 157 18.48 7.87 -6.07
C GLN A 157 16.98 7.66 -6.00
N SER A 158 16.45 7.66 -4.78
CA SER A 158 15.00 7.70 -4.52
C SER A 158 14.55 9.13 -4.27
N ASN A 159 13.39 9.49 -4.81
CA ASN A 159 12.75 10.79 -4.59
C ASN A 159 11.28 10.61 -4.29
N ILE A 160 10.71 11.56 -3.56
CA ILE A 160 9.26 11.72 -3.44
C ILE A 160 8.86 12.97 -4.21
N LYS A 161 7.78 12.87 -4.98
CA LYS A 161 7.15 14.01 -5.63
C LYS A 161 5.69 14.07 -5.26
N THR A 162 5.18 15.28 -5.08
CA THR A 162 3.75 15.51 -4.85
C THR A 162 3.17 16.36 -5.96
N ILE A 163 2.10 15.86 -6.55
CA ILE A 163 1.33 16.52 -7.61
C ILE A 163 0.04 17.07 -7.02
N SER A 164 -0.24 18.34 -7.29
CA SER A 164 -1.56 18.94 -7.06
C SER A 164 -2.53 18.49 -8.13
N ARG A 165 -3.64 17.85 -7.75
CA ARG A 165 -4.69 17.41 -8.66
C ARG A 165 -5.25 18.57 -9.50
N ASP A 166 -5.50 19.70 -8.86
CA ASP A 166 -6.10 20.85 -9.55
C ASP A 166 -5.14 21.42 -10.61
N LYS A 167 -3.84 21.52 -10.28
CA LYS A 167 -2.82 21.96 -11.23
C LYS A 167 -2.54 20.93 -12.32
N ALA A 168 -2.64 19.64 -12.03
CA ALA A 168 -2.43 18.58 -13.02
C ALA A 168 -3.37 18.72 -14.22
N ASN A 169 -4.59 19.22 -14.01
CA ASN A 169 -5.58 19.44 -15.05
C ASN A 169 -5.53 20.84 -15.69
N GLN A 170 -5.10 21.86 -14.95
CA GLN A 170 -5.11 23.26 -15.42
C GLN A 170 -3.75 23.73 -15.93
N GLU A 171 -2.70 23.40 -15.20
CA GLU A 171 -1.31 23.82 -15.44
C GLU A 171 -0.33 22.65 -15.25
N PRO A 172 -0.32 21.64 -16.12
CA PRO A 172 0.46 20.40 -15.92
C PRO A 172 1.96 20.64 -15.67
N SER A 173 2.54 21.68 -16.26
CA SER A 173 3.96 22.05 -16.06
C SER A 173 4.27 22.54 -14.65
N GLN A 174 3.27 22.96 -13.88
CA GLN A 174 3.38 23.44 -12.49
C GLN A 174 2.71 22.48 -11.50
N ALA A 175 2.34 21.29 -11.94
CA ALA A 175 1.58 20.34 -11.14
C ALA A 175 2.41 19.77 -9.97
N ILE A 176 3.73 19.62 -10.13
CA ILE A 176 4.61 19.18 -9.04
C ILE A 176 4.78 20.35 -8.07
N VAL A 177 4.25 20.19 -6.87
CA VAL A 177 4.24 21.21 -5.81
C VAL A 177 5.25 20.92 -4.70
N TYR A 178 5.78 19.70 -4.63
CA TYR A 178 6.76 19.30 -3.64
C TYR A 178 7.67 18.22 -4.23
N THR A 179 8.95 18.28 -3.87
CA THR A 179 9.95 17.26 -4.20
C THR A 179 10.89 17.09 -3.00
N TYR A 180 11.10 15.83 -2.61
CA TYR A 180 12.05 15.44 -1.57
C TYR A 180 13.01 14.42 -2.17
N ALA A 181 14.32 14.60 -1.92
CA ALA A 181 15.36 13.66 -2.33
C ALA A 181 15.85 12.89 -1.11
N ALA A 182 15.76 11.57 -1.14
CA ALA A 182 16.34 10.72 -0.12
C ALA A 182 17.87 10.79 -0.15
N ASN A 183 18.52 10.35 0.92
CA ASN A 183 19.98 10.21 0.90
C ASN A 183 20.40 9.21 -0.18
N SER A 184 21.66 9.33 -0.61
CA SER A 184 22.24 8.41 -1.59
C SER A 184 22.22 6.98 -1.07
N ASN A 185 21.71 6.07 -1.89
CA ASN A 185 21.52 4.64 -1.62
C ASN A 185 20.39 4.29 -0.65
N ASP A 186 19.65 5.23 -0.10
CA ASP A 186 18.41 4.92 0.64
C ASP A 186 17.28 4.64 -0.34
N LEU A 187 16.71 3.43 -0.27
CA LEU A 187 15.64 2.99 -1.17
C LEU A 187 14.28 3.13 -0.50
N ILE A 188 13.44 3.98 -1.07
CA ILE A 188 12.04 4.06 -0.66
C ILE A 188 11.30 2.86 -1.23
N ILE A 189 10.61 2.11 -0.37
CA ILE A 189 9.85 0.90 -0.74
C ILE A 189 8.35 1.04 -0.53
N ASN A 190 7.92 1.92 0.38
CA ASN A 190 6.50 2.19 0.61
C ASN A 190 6.28 3.63 1.09
N LEU A 191 5.13 4.22 0.75
CA LEU A 191 4.77 5.61 1.03
C LEU A 191 3.28 5.71 1.36
N LYS A 192 2.94 6.33 2.51
CA LYS A 192 1.55 6.57 2.91
C LYS A 192 1.36 7.98 3.47
N TYR A 193 0.16 8.52 3.36
CA TYR A 193 -0.21 9.75 4.06
C TYR A 193 -0.59 9.44 5.50
N HIS A 194 0.15 9.99 6.47
CA HIS A 194 -0.27 10.01 7.87
C HIS A 194 -1.33 11.08 8.12
N ASP A 195 -1.07 12.30 7.59
CA ASP A 195 -1.94 13.46 7.69
C ASP A 195 -1.79 14.31 6.42
N LYS A 196 -2.53 15.40 6.29
CA LYS A 196 -2.55 16.27 5.09
C LYS A 196 -1.19 16.61 4.51
N ASN A 197 -0.20 16.88 5.38
CA ASN A 197 1.14 17.31 4.99
C ASN A 197 2.23 16.40 5.57
N LYS A 198 1.88 15.20 6.03
CA LYS A 198 2.82 14.26 6.64
C LYS A 198 2.79 12.95 5.89
N LEU A 199 3.95 12.54 5.40
CA LEU A 199 4.14 11.26 4.74
C LEU A 199 4.92 10.31 5.66
N ILE A 200 4.45 9.08 5.78
CA ILE A 200 5.25 7.99 6.31
C ILE A 200 5.97 7.39 5.12
N CYS A 201 7.26 7.30 5.22
CA CYS A 201 8.14 6.75 4.20
C CYS A 201 8.89 5.55 4.77
N MET A 202 8.68 4.38 4.20
CA MET A 202 9.44 3.19 4.56
C MET A 202 10.58 3.02 3.56
N TYR A 203 11.80 3.04 4.09
CA TYR A 203 13.03 2.70 3.38
C TYR A 203 13.36 1.21 3.59
N ASP A 204 14.34 0.73 2.91
CA ASP A 204 14.85 -0.64 3.07
C ASP A 204 15.48 -0.90 4.45
N ASN A 205 15.90 0.16 5.17
CA ASN A 205 16.58 0.06 6.46
C ASN A 205 15.91 0.87 7.60
N SER A 206 14.84 1.61 7.33
CA SER A 206 14.22 2.51 8.32
C SER A 206 12.82 2.96 7.91
N ILE A 207 12.06 3.48 8.88
CA ILE A 207 10.79 4.16 8.63
C ILE A 207 10.90 5.59 9.12
N HIS A 208 10.50 6.53 8.28
CA HIS A 208 10.59 7.95 8.50
C HIS A 208 9.23 8.64 8.45
N LEU A 209 9.11 9.73 9.18
CA LEU A 209 8.02 10.70 9.06
C LEU A 209 8.55 11.95 8.37
N ILE A 210 8.04 12.25 7.19
CA ILE A 210 8.44 13.41 6.41
C ILE A 210 7.35 14.47 6.50
N THR A 211 7.72 15.65 7.01
CA THR A 211 6.81 16.79 7.13
C THR A 211 7.49 18.01 6.53
N ASN A 212 7.03 18.44 5.36
CA ASN A 212 7.74 19.44 4.54
C ASN A 212 9.20 18.97 4.29
N ASP A 213 10.19 19.76 4.69
CA ASP A 213 11.61 19.42 4.53
C ASP A 213 12.23 18.77 5.78
N ILE A 214 11.41 18.42 6.78
CA ILE A 214 11.86 17.73 7.99
C ILE A 214 11.66 16.24 7.79
N ASP A 215 12.76 15.51 7.91
CA ASP A 215 12.82 14.05 7.84
C ASP A 215 13.22 13.50 9.21
N GLU A 216 12.28 12.82 9.87
CA GLU A 216 12.47 12.22 11.19
C GLU A 216 12.48 10.69 11.06
N ASN A 217 13.62 10.06 11.42
CA ASN A 217 13.67 8.60 11.56
C ASN A 217 12.86 8.19 12.79
N ILE A 218 11.75 7.51 12.56
CA ILE A 218 10.84 7.05 13.63
C ILE A 218 11.04 5.58 13.99
N MET A 219 11.65 4.77 13.13
CA MET A 219 11.92 3.37 13.43
C MET A 219 13.09 2.85 12.59
N GLN A 220 14.11 2.32 13.24
CA GLN A 220 15.22 1.65 12.57
C GLN A 220 14.86 0.20 12.27
N LEU A 221 15.17 -0.27 11.06
CA LEU A 221 15.05 -1.65 10.63
C LEU A 221 16.48 -2.23 10.54
N ASP A 222 16.74 -3.31 11.22
CA ASP A 222 18.02 -3.98 11.27
C ASP A 222 18.00 -5.31 10.50
N GLU A 223 19.13 -6.00 10.42
CA GLU A 223 19.28 -7.28 9.72
C GLU A 223 18.37 -8.39 10.27
N ASN A 224 17.95 -8.31 11.54
CA ASN A 224 17.04 -9.24 12.18
C ASN A 224 15.57 -8.89 11.93
N THR A 225 15.28 -7.71 11.35
CA THR A 225 13.92 -7.31 10.99
C THR A 225 13.44 -8.14 9.80
N LYS A 226 12.46 -8.99 10.03
CA LYS A 226 11.89 -9.87 9.00
C LYS A 226 10.73 -9.25 8.25
N LYS A 227 9.98 -8.38 8.95
CA LYS A 227 8.83 -7.67 8.39
C LYS A 227 8.75 -6.27 8.97
N ALA A 228 8.30 -5.34 8.15
CA ALA A 228 7.90 -4.00 8.56
C ALA A 228 6.66 -3.57 7.77
N ASP A 229 5.82 -2.75 8.38
CA ASP A 229 4.56 -2.32 7.80
C ASP A 229 4.19 -0.89 8.22
N ILE A 230 3.58 -0.14 7.30
CA ILE A 230 3.06 1.22 7.50
C ILE A 230 1.63 1.41 6.97
N GLU A 231 0.95 0.33 6.58
CA GLU A 231 -0.37 0.40 5.92
C GLU A 231 -1.46 0.99 6.83
N LEU A 232 -1.30 0.89 8.15
CA LEU A 232 -2.22 1.50 9.10
C LEU A 232 -2.07 3.02 9.25
N GLU A 233 -1.11 3.67 8.57
CA GLU A 233 -0.88 5.13 8.51
C GLU A 233 -0.67 5.85 9.85
N ASN A 234 -1.16 5.30 10.95
CA ASN A 234 -0.99 5.83 12.30
C ASN A 234 0.05 5.04 13.11
N TYR A 235 0.55 3.96 12.54
CA TYR A 235 1.47 3.05 13.18
C TYR A 235 2.61 2.67 12.26
N ALA A 236 3.82 2.62 12.83
CA ALA A 236 4.93 1.91 12.24
C ALA A 236 5.11 0.59 13.00
N ILE A 237 5.20 -0.51 12.27
CA ILE A 237 5.26 -1.86 12.85
C ILE A 237 6.50 -2.55 12.32
N LYS A 238 7.22 -3.25 13.20
CA LYS A 238 8.28 -4.18 12.78
C LYS A 238 8.20 -5.48 13.57
N ALA A 239 8.58 -6.56 12.91
CA ALA A 239 8.77 -7.87 13.50
C ALA A 239 10.25 -8.27 13.38
N THR A 240 10.91 -8.47 14.50
CA THR A 240 12.32 -8.81 14.60
C THR A 240 12.46 -10.23 15.11
N GLU A 241 13.23 -11.06 14.42
CA GLU A 241 13.51 -12.42 14.85
C GLU A 241 14.59 -12.43 15.93
N GLN A 242 14.33 -13.13 17.02
CA GLN A 242 15.28 -13.35 18.10
C GLN A 242 15.52 -14.85 18.27
N THR A 243 16.74 -15.30 18.03
CA THR A 243 17.12 -16.70 18.23
C THR A 243 17.09 -17.02 19.72
N THR A 244 16.30 -18.00 20.14
CA THR A 244 16.13 -18.43 21.55
C THR A 244 16.76 -19.78 21.85
N GLY A 245 17.25 -20.48 20.79
CA GLY A 245 17.93 -21.80 20.94
C GLY A 245 18.51 -22.24 19.60
N LEU A 246 19.09 -23.47 19.59
CA LEU A 246 19.74 -24.05 18.41
C LEU A 246 18.78 -24.21 17.21
N PHE A 247 17.47 -24.38 17.47
CA PHE A 247 16.43 -24.60 16.45
C PHE A 247 15.14 -23.83 16.74
N SER A 248 15.18 -22.85 17.64
CA SER A 248 14.01 -22.04 18.01
C SER A 248 14.31 -20.56 17.89
N ALA A 249 13.33 -19.83 17.39
CA ALA A 249 13.34 -18.38 17.35
C ALA A 249 11.97 -17.85 17.76
N ASP A 250 11.96 -16.73 18.46
CA ASP A 250 10.78 -15.96 18.78
C ASP A 250 10.73 -14.69 17.92
N THR A 251 9.56 -14.11 17.78
CA THR A 251 9.37 -12.85 17.11
C THR A 251 9.03 -11.77 18.12
N ASN A 252 9.81 -10.71 18.14
CA ASN A 252 9.49 -9.49 18.86
C ASN A 252 8.80 -8.52 17.90
N ILE A 253 7.55 -8.15 18.20
CA ILE A 253 6.74 -7.21 17.43
C ILE A 253 6.77 -5.87 18.17
N GLU A 254 7.27 -4.84 17.49
CA GLU A 254 7.24 -3.46 17.97
C GLU A 254 6.22 -2.67 17.15
N ILE A 255 5.29 -2.01 17.85
CA ILE A 255 4.27 -1.14 17.28
C ILE A 255 4.49 0.25 17.85
N ARG A 256 4.80 1.22 17.00
CA ARG A 256 4.94 2.62 17.36
C ARG A 256 3.76 3.41 16.83
N ASN A 257 3.02 4.07 17.73
CA ASN A 257 2.02 5.04 17.34
C ASN A 257 2.70 6.36 16.95
N ILE A 258 2.47 6.80 15.71
CA ILE A 258 3.17 7.96 15.11
C ILE A 258 2.70 9.28 15.73
N SER A 259 1.41 9.37 16.11
CA SER A 259 0.84 10.62 16.63
C SER A 259 1.29 10.98 18.05
N ASN A 260 1.56 9.98 18.90
CA ASN A 260 1.90 10.19 20.31
C ASN A 260 3.21 9.52 20.76
N ASN A 261 3.94 8.92 19.82
CA ASN A 261 5.20 8.21 20.04
C ASN A 261 5.12 7.04 21.04
N LYS A 262 3.91 6.55 21.36
CA LYS A 262 3.76 5.40 22.24
C LYS A 262 4.24 4.14 21.53
N ILE A 263 5.10 3.38 22.23
CA ILE A 263 5.60 2.09 21.75
C ILE A 263 4.96 0.97 22.56
N ILE A 264 4.53 -0.08 21.87
CA ILE A 264 4.02 -1.32 22.46
C ILE A 264 4.87 -2.45 21.88
N GLN A 265 5.26 -3.38 22.71
CA GLN A 265 6.06 -4.53 22.30
C GLN A 265 5.40 -5.84 22.76
N TYR A 266 5.46 -6.84 21.91
CA TYR A 266 4.98 -8.19 22.16
C TYR A 266 6.04 -9.18 21.72
N THR A 267 6.19 -10.26 22.49
CA THR A 267 6.97 -11.42 22.04
C THR A 267 6.00 -12.55 21.71
N VAL A 268 6.16 -13.15 20.54
CA VAL A 268 5.36 -14.27 20.05
C VAL A 268 6.29 -15.44 19.77
N GLU A 269 5.93 -16.63 20.22
CA GLU A 269 6.68 -17.85 19.92
C GLU A 269 6.63 -18.14 18.41
N GLY A 270 7.79 -18.44 17.83
CA GLY A 270 7.94 -18.75 16.43
C GLY A 270 8.25 -17.54 15.55
N VAL A 271 8.41 -17.78 14.25
CA VAL A 271 8.78 -16.78 13.25
C VAL A 271 7.55 -16.20 12.58
N ALA A 272 7.38 -14.87 12.65
CA ALA A 272 6.28 -14.19 11.96
C ALA A 272 6.45 -14.26 10.42
N LYS A 273 5.42 -14.72 9.74
CA LYS A 273 5.36 -14.74 8.27
C LYS A 273 4.77 -13.45 7.71
N ASN A 274 3.78 -12.87 8.41
CA ASN A 274 3.15 -11.58 8.09
C ASN A 274 2.86 -10.83 9.40
N ILE A 275 2.78 -9.49 9.29
CA ILE A 275 2.36 -8.57 10.37
C ILE A 275 1.31 -7.60 9.83
#